data_bde4383d7634f4a1ef8ba7a389d53aa7
#
_entry.id   bde4383d7634f4a1ef8ba7a389d53aa7
#
_cell.length_a   1.000
_cell.length_b   1.000
_cell.length_c   1.000
_cell.angle_alpha   90.00
_cell.angle_beta   90.00
_cell.angle_gamma   90.00
#
_symmetry.space_group_name_H-M   'P 1'
#
loop_
_entity.id
_entity.type
_entity.pdbx_description
1 polymer ?
#
loop_
_entity_poly.entity_id
_entity_poly.type
_entity_poly.pdbx_seq_one_letter_code
_entity_poly.pdbx_strand_id
1 'polypeptide(L)'
;MSAISVLSHDDFVAQISSKYTDVIGAKLGGKIISFSDEWFAEANNLIQPGLPIRQVGKFTPAGAWYDGWETRRHNPEPADWVIIKLGVASATIIGTEIDTAFFNGNHAPAISVEGTFVADDKDLDSAKWEEIIPKTECGPSQRHFFARDALTEAPYTHVRLKQYPDGGIARFRLYGKPTAVFPADLNTEIDLAHVSSGGIAVAFSDQHFGAVDNLLIPGRGKDMGDGWETKRSREPGHVDWVIVKLGAPGYVDRVIVDTANFMGNYPQSITVHAINSPDADPAHDDPNWKLVVDRTKTGPHKIHEYIRADAASGSPDADETQKVLTSANDEVFTHAKLTIIPDGGVKRFRVFGRRASA
;
A
#
# COMPACT_ATOMS: atom_id res chain seq x y z
N MET A 1 22.28 -17.05 -0.77
CA MET A 1 20.93 -16.84 -1.32
C MET A 1 19.94 -17.21 -0.21
N SER A 2 18.97 -16.36 0.09
CA SER A 2 17.91 -16.67 1.04
C SER A 2 17.03 -17.76 0.45
N ALA A 3 16.61 -18.73 1.25
CA ALA A 3 15.65 -19.74 0.80
C ALA A 3 14.31 -19.08 0.47
N ILE A 4 13.59 -19.65 -0.51
CA ILE A 4 12.25 -19.21 -0.90
C ILE A 4 11.26 -20.29 -0.49
N SER A 5 10.22 -19.90 0.25
CA SER A 5 9.10 -20.75 0.62
C SER A 5 7.89 -20.46 -0.27
N VAL A 6 7.18 -21.51 -0.66
CA VAL A 6 5.86 -21.42 -1.27
C VAL A 6 4.84 -21.47 -0.15
N LEU A 7 4.00 -20.46 -0.05
CA LEU A 7 3.00 -20.35 1.03
C LEU A 7 1.59 -20.61 0.50
N SER A 8 0.70 -21.03 1.41
CA SER A 8 -0.73 -20.96 1.15
C SER A 8 -1.19 -19.49 1.11
N HIS A 9 -2.38 -19.22 0.55
CA HIS A 9 -2.96 -17.87 0.58
C HIS A 9 -3.07 -17.33 2.01
N ASP A 10 -3.60 -18.13 2.93
CA ASP A 10 -3.86 -17.70 4.30
C ASP A 10 -2.56 -17.43 5.07
N ASP A 11 -1.55 -18.30 4.88
CA ASP A 11 -0.23 -18.07 5.46
C ASP A 11 0.45 -16.83 4.89
N PHE A 12 0.33 -16.60 3.58
CA PHE A 12 0.87 -15.41 2.95
C PHE A 12 0.19 -14.13 3.45
N VAL A 13 -1.11 -14.14 3.62
CA VAL A 13 -1.85 -13.02 4.23
C VAL A 13 -1.35 -12.78 5.65
N ALA A 14 -1.28 -13.82 6.48
CA ALA A 14 -0.90 -13.70 7.88
C ALA A 14 0.57 -13.26 8.08
N GLN A 15 1.47 -13.70 7.21
CA GLN A 15 2.91 -13.48 7.38
C GLN A 15 3.45 -12.31 6.58
N ILE A 16 2.87 -12.02 5.40
CA ILE A 16 3.42 -11.08 4.43
C ILE A 16 2.46 -9.90 4.15
N SER A 17 1.32 -10.14 3.50
CA SER A 17 0.52 -9.02 2.97
C SER A 17 -0.15 -8.17 4.06
N SER A 18 -0.37 -8.69 5.27
CA SER A 18 -0.86 -7.93 6.42
C SER A 18 0.22 -7.12 7.16
N LYS A 19 1.52 -7.33 6.84
CA LYS A 19 2.64 -6.72 7.57
C LYS A 19 3.56 -5.88 6.70
N TYR A 20 3.45 -6.02 5.39
CA TYR A 20 4.32 -5.35 4.41
C TYR A 20 3.50 -4.71 3.30
N THR A 21 4.03 -3.68 2.71
CA THR A 21 3.39 -2.90 1.65
C THR A 21 3.63 -3.53 0.29
N ASP A 22 2.61 -3.58 -0.59
CA ASP A 22 2.79 -3.81 -2.03
C ASP A 22 3.46 -2.58 -2.65
N VAL A 23 4.78 -2.63 -2.78
CA VAL A 23 5.62 -1.47 -3.13
C VAL A 23 5.61 -1.12 -4.61
N ILE A 24 5.00 -1.96 -5.47
CA ILE A 24 4.91 -1.72 -6.92
C ILE A 24 3.49 -1.35 -7.40
N GLY A 25 2.49 -1.42 -6.53
CA GLY A 25 1.10 -1.17 -6.91
C GLY A 25 0.89 0.22 -7.53
N ALA A 26 0.07 0.30 -8.59
CA ALA A 26 -0.22 1.56 -9.29
C ALA A 26 -0.87 2.62 -8.37
N LYS A 27 -1.66 2.21 -7.38
CA LYS A 27 -2.23 3.14 -6.38
C LYS A 27 -1.17 3.84 -5.54
N LEU A 28 -0.06 3.18 -5.28
CA LEU A 28 1.08 3.74 -4.55
C LEU A 28 1.93 4.65 -5.44
N GLY A 29 1.82 4.52 -6.74
CA GLY A 29 2.60 5.27 -7.72
C GLY A 29 3.62 4.40 -8.48
N GLY A 30 3.55 3.07 -8.33
CA GLY A 30 4.33 2.14 -9.14
C GLY A 30 4.10 2.35 -10.63
N LYS A 31 5.14 2.21 -11.44
CA LYS A 31 5.11 2.50 -12.87
C LYS A 31 5.87 1.44 -13.67
N ILE A 32 5.28 1.02 -14.78
CA ILE A 32 6.02 0.28 -15.81
C ILE A 32 6.98 1.27 -16.50
N ILE A 33 8.26 0.92 -16.55
CA ILE A 33 9.29 1.73 -17.20
C ILE A 33 9.58 1.21 -18.61
N SER A 34 9.74 -0.11 -18.75
CA SER A 34 10.01 -0.77 -20.02
C SER A 34 9.67 -2.26 -19.96
N PHE A 35 9.52 -2.88 -21.10
CA PHE A 35 9.18 -4.29 -21.25
C PHE A 35 9.74 -4.84 -22.56
N SER A 36 9.87 -6.15 -22.66
CA SER A 36 10.33 -6.83 -23.88
C SER A 36 9.22 -6.91 -24.94
N ASP A 37 8.01 -7.27 -24.53
CA ASP A 37 6.84 -7.41 -25.40
C ASP A 37 5.55 -7.24 -24.57
N GLU A 38 4.47 -6.75 -25.20
CA GLU A 38 3.12 -6.66 -24.61
C GLU A 38 2.03 -6.81 -25.71
N TRP A 39 2.31 -7.60 -26.72
CA TRP A 39 1.50 -7.68 -27.93
C TRP A 39 0.04 -8.03 -27.69
N PHE A 40 -0.25 -8.97 -26.80
CA PHE A 40 -1.63 -9.42 -26.54
C PHE A 40 -2.30 -8.64 -25.40
N ALA A 41 -1.54 -8.26 -24.38
CA ALA A 41 -2.08 -7.50 -23.24
C ALA A 41 -0.98 -6.67 -22.57
N GLU A 42 -1.35 -5.45 -22.16
CA GLU A 42 -0.45 -4.41 -21.69
C GLU A 42 0.20 -4.76 -20.34
N ALA A 43 1.50 -4.52 -20.22
CA ALA A 43 2.27 -4.74 -18.99
C ALA A 43 1.73 -3.92 -17.80
N ASN A 44 1.12 -2.76 -18.06
CA ASN A 44 0.53 -1.90 -17.01
C ASN A 44 -0.59 -2.59 -16.21
N ASN A 45 -1.22 -3.62 -16.76
CA ASN A 45 -2.24 -4.39 -16.05
C ASN A 45 -1.69 -5.16 -14.84
N LEU A 46 -0.39 -5.52 -14.85
CA LEU A 46 0.27 -6.25 -13.76
C LEU A 46 0.11 -5.58 -12.39
N ILE A 47 0.23 -4.26 -12.37
CA ILE A 47 0.28 -3.47 -11.13
C ILE A 47 -1.06 -2.80 -10.78
N GLN A 48 -2.11 -3.03 -11.58
CA GLN A 48 -3.43 -2.47 -11.32
C GLN A 48 -4.03 -3.02 -10.02
N PRO A 49 -4.79 -2.22 -9.27
CA PRO A 49 -5.45 -2.67 -8.04
C PRO A 49 -6.54 -3.71 -8.32
N GLY A 50 -6.86 -4.47 -7.29
CA GLY A 50 -7.93 -5.45 -7.32
C GLY A 50 -7.54 -6.77 -8.01
N LEU A 51 -8.49 -7.68 -7.99
CA LEU A 51 -8.38 -8.97 -8.68
C LEU A 51 -8.58 -8.78 -10.18
N PRO A 52 -7.95 -9.62 -11.02
CA PRO A 52 -8.18 -9.58 -12.46
C PRO A 52 -9.62 -9.99 -12.80
N ILE A 53 -10.14 -9.42 -13.88
CA ILE A 53 -11.49 -9.69 -14.36
C ILE A 53 -11.47 -10.39 -15.72
N ARG A 54 -12.55 -11.14 -16.03
CA ARG A 54 -12.75 -11.76 -17.33
C ARG A 54 -13.97 -11.15 -18.00
N GLN A 55 -13.76 -10.61 -19.21
CA GLN A 55 -14.85 -10.11 -20.07
C GLN A 55 -14.99 -11.03 -21.28
N VAL A 56 -15.86 -12.04 -21.14
CA VAL A 56 -16.10 -13.01 -22.22
C VAL A 56 -16.68 -12.29 -23.44
N GLY A 57 -16.15 -12.59 -24.63
CA GLY A 57 -16.60 -11.97 -25.89
C GLY A 57 -15.99 -10.59 -26.19
N LYS A 58 -15.15 -10.05 -25.31
CA LYS A 58 -14.35 -8.86 -25.61
C LYS A 58 -13.10 -9.25 -26.39
N PHE A 59 -12.84 -8.55 -27.49
CA PHE A 59 -11.69 -8.76 -28.36
C PHE A 59 -10.93 -7.46 -28.59
N THR A 60 -9.66 -7.61 -28.88
CA THR A 60 -8.76 -6.55 -29.37
C THR A 60 -8.30 -6.93 -30.79
N PRO A 61 -7.62 -6.06 -31.53
CA PRO A 61 -7.01 -6.43 -32.80
C PRO A 61 -6.03 -7.60 -32.71
N ALA A 62 -5.43 -7.83 -31.54
CA ALA A 62 -4.48 -8.92 -31.28
C ALA A 62 -5.17 -10.25 -30.86
N GLY A 63 -6.46 -10.24 -30.56
CA GLY A 63 -7.20 -11.45 -30.14
C GLY A 63 -8.14 -11.22 -28.95
N ALA A 64 -8.46 -12.28 -28.19
CA ALA A 64 -9.30 -12.17 -27.02
C ALA A 64 -8.66 -11.25 -25.97
N TRP A 65 -9.47 -10.39 -25.35
CA TRP A 65 -8.98 -9.50 -24.30
C TRP A 65 -8.74 -10.24 -22.98
N TYR A 66 -7.59 -9.98 -22.38
CA TYR A 66 -7.20 -10.44 -21.05
C TYR A 66 -6.83 -9.28 -20.14
N ASP A 67 -7.20 -9.37 -18.87
CA ASP A 67 -6.82 -8.43 -17.82
C ASP A 67 -5.50 -8.88 -17.17
N GLY A 68 -4.41 -8.58 -17.86
CA GLY A 68 -3.06 -8.97 -17.47
C GLY A 68 -2.03 -8.50 -18.49
N TRP A 69 -0.81 -8.96 -18.34
CA TRP A 69 0.28 -8.80 -19.29
C TRP A 69 0.47 -10.11 -20.06
N GLU A 70 0.47 -10.04 -21.39
CA GLU A 70 0.65 -11.23 -22.23
C GLU A 70 1.53 -10.93 -23.44
N THR A 71 2.59 -11.73 -23.60
CA THR A 71 3.59 -11.62 -24.66
C THR A 71 3.33 -12.63 -25.80
N ARG A 72 3.99 -12.41 -26.95
CA ARG A 72 3.96 -13.34 -28.07
C ARG A 72 4.66 -14.65 -27.71
N ARG A 73 4.20 -15.73 -28.31
CA ARG A 73 4.78 -17.05 -28.17
C ARG A 73 6.05 -17.22 -29.01
N HIS A 74 6.84 -18.21 -28.61
CA HIS A 74 8.09 -18.58 -29.29
C HIS A 74 9.13 -17.45 -29.20
N ASN A 75 9.28 -16.87 -28.03
CA ASN A 75 10.33 -15.91 -27.77
C ASN A 75 11.71 -16.55 -28.08
N PRO A 76 12.53 -15.97 -28.97
CA PRO A 76 13.87 -16.45 -29.24
C PRO A 76 14.84 -16.21 -28.08
N GLU A 77 14.51 -15.26 -27.22
CA GLU A 77 15.29 -14.98 -26.01
C GLU A 77 14.86 -15.91 -24.85
N PRO A 78 15.72 -16.10 -23.85
CA PRO A 78 15.42 -17.00 -22.72
C PRO A 78 14.19 -16.63 -21.90
N ALA A 79 13.80 -15.36 -21.89
CA ALA A 79 12.69 -14.84 -21.11
C ALA A 79 12.16 -13.52 -21.67
N ASP A 80 10.86 -13.30 -21.53
CA ASP A 80 10.28 -11.96 -21.56
C ASP A 80 10.40 -11.28 -20.21
N TRP A 81 10.41 -9.95 -20.22
CA TRP A 81 10.64 -9.18 -19.00
C TRP A 81 9.90 -7.85 -18.99
N VAL A 82 9.65 -7.35 -17.79
CA VAL A 82 9.11 -6.01 -17.52
C VAL A 82 9.88 -5.36 -16.37
N ILE A 83 10.26 -4.10 -16.53
CA ILE A 83 10.90 -3.27 -15.48
C ILE A 83 9.86 -2.35 -14.87
N ILE A 84 9.79 -2.37 -13.54
CA ILE A 84 8.83 -1.61 -12.74
C ILE A 84 9.58 -0.74 -11.76
N LYS A 85 9.31 0.57 -11.77
CA LYS A 85 9.73 1.49 -10.73
C LYS A 85 8.81 1.37 -9.54
N LEU A 86 9.37 1.30 -8.34
CA LEU A 86 8.57 1.25 -7.13
C LEU A 86 7.76 2.54 -6.93
N GLY A 87 6.63 2.43 -6.26
CA GLY A 87 5.80 3.56 -5.86
C GLY A 87 6.33 4.31 -4.62
N VAL A 88 7.46 3.86 -4.08
CA VAL A 88 8.19 4.46 -2.95
C VAL A 88 9.62 4.77 -3.38
N ALA A 89 10.32 5.59 -2.61
CA ALA A 89 11.71 5.98 -2.94
C ALA A 89 12.63 4.76 -3.11
N SER A 90 12.55 3.81 -2.19
CA SER A 90 13.15 2.47 -2.28
C SER A 90 12.51 1.54 -1.26
N ALA A 91 12.74 0.24 -1.38
CA ALA A 91 12.25 -0.75 -0.43
C ALA A 91 13.14 -1.98 -0.35
N THR A 92 13.18 -2.61 0.82
CA THR A 92 13.66 -3.98 1.01
C THR A 92 12.49 -4.95 0.82
N ILE A 93 12.73 -6.12 0.22
CA ILE A 93 11.68 -7.03 -0.26
C ILE A 93 11.65 -8.31 0.58
N ILE A 94 10.43 -8.79 0.85
CA ILE A 94 10.18 -10.03 1.61
C ILE A 94 9.47 -11.11 0.79
N GLY A 95 8.61 -10.75 -0.15
CA GLY A 95 7.83 -11.75 -0.88
C GLY A 95 7.05 -11.19 -2.06
N THR A 96 6.43 -12.08 -2.81
CA THR A 96 5.69 -11.74 -4.02
C THR A 96 4.46 -12.62 -4.21
N GLU A 97 3.46 -12.03 -4.84
CA GLU A 97 2.30 -12.74 -5.40
C GLU A 97 2.33 -12.63 -6.92
N ILE A 98 2.20 -13.78 -7.59
CA ILE A 98 2.02 -13.88 -9.04
C ILE A 98 0.66 -14.52 -9.30
N ASP A 99 -0.20 -13.80 -9.98
CA ASP A 99 -1.54 -14.26 -10.35
C ASP A 99 -1.60 -14.58 -11.85
N THR A 100 -1.89 -15.82 -12.19
CA THR A 100 -2.08 -16.27 -13.58
C THR A 100 -3.55 -16.50 -13.92
N ALA A 101 -4.47 -15.88 -13.16
CA ALA A 101 -5.91 -16.03 -13.34
C ALA A 101 -6.32 -15.82 -14.80
N PHE A 102 -7.17 -16.72 -15.31
CA PHE A 102 -7.67 -16.78 -16.68
C PHE A 102 -6.66 -17.19 -17.77
N PHE A 103 -5.36 -17.24 -17.48
CA PHE A 103 -4.35 -17.75 -18.37
C PHE A 103 -4.20 -19.27 -18.18
N ASN A 104 -4.96 -20.07 -18.94
CA ASN A 104 -5.00 -21.54 -18.79
C ASN A 104 -3.90 -22.25 -19.58
N GLY A 105 -3.83 -22.04 -20.90
CA GLY A 105 -2.80 -22.63 -21.78
C GLY A 105 -1.71 -21.63 -22.17
N ASN A 106 -1.90 -20.40 -21.78
CA ASN A 106 -1.06 -19.25 -22.15
C ASN A 106 -0.48 -18.53 -20.92
N HIS A 107 -0.46 -19.17 -19.75
CA HIS A 107 0.21 -18.65 -18.57
C HIS A 107 1.73 -18.68 -18.72
N ALA A 108 2.45 -17.89 -17.95
CA ALA A 108 3.90 -17.98 -17.80
C ALA A 108 4.27 -19.24 -17.01
N PRO A 109 5.00 -20.22 -17.61
CA PRO A 109 5.34 -21.47 -16.92
C PRO A 109 6.29 -21.30 -15.73
N ALA A 110 7.11 -20.25 -15.74
CA ALA A 110 8.00 -19.91 -14.65
C ALA A 110 8.29 -18.42 -14.63
N ILE A 111 8.64 -17.88 -13.45
CA ILE A 111 9.02 -16.48 -13.25
C ILE A 111 10.32 -16.37 -12.45
N SER A 112 10.95 -15.20 -12.50
CA SER A 112 11.91 -14.73 -11.50
C SER A 112 11.75 -13.23 -11.27
N VAL A 113 12.22 -12.73 -10.12
CA VAL A 113 12.24 -11.31 -9.81
C VAL A 113 13.65 -10.87 -9.45
N GLU A 114 14.10 -9.80 -10.07
CA GLU A 114 15.39 -9.16 -9.82
C GLU A 114 15.16 -7.71 -9.36
N GLY A 115 16.07 -7.18 -8.58
CA GLY A 115 16.05 -5.78 -8.13
C GLY A 115 17.33 -5.03 -8.45
N THR A 116 17.21 -3.72 -8.57
CA THR A 116 18.36 -2.81 -8.68
C THR A 116 18.09 -1.50 -7.97
N PHE A 117 19.17 -0.85 -7.55
CA PHE A 117 19.12 0.51 -7.01
C PHE A 117 19.79 1.46 -7.98
N VAL A 118 19.02 2.34 -8.61
CA VAL A 118 19.52 3.44 -9.44
C VAL A 118 18.83 4.74 -9.05
N ALA A 119 19.59 5.84 -9.11
CA ALA A 119 19.05 7.15 -8.77
C ALA A 119 18.24 7.77 -9.92
N ASP A 120 18.61 7.47 -11.16
CA ASP A 120 17.93 7.94 -12.39
C ASP A 120 17.55 6.74 -13.26
N ASP A 121 16.35 6.78 -13.83
CA ASP A 121 15.85 5.74 -14.74
C ASP A 121 16.75 5.55 -15.97
N LYS A 122 17.54 6.56 -16.35
CA LYS A 122 18.52 6.48 -17.46
C LYS A 122 19.67 5.52 -17.20
N ASP A 123 19.93 5.19 -15.94
CA ASP A 123 21.03 4.29 -15.57
C ASP A 123 20.63 2.80 -15.62
N LEU A 124 19.37 2.50 -15.95
CA LEU A 124 18.83 1.14 -15.97
C LEU A 124 19.53 0.20 -16.97
N ASP A 125 20.00 0.72 -18.11
CA ASP A 125 20.69 -0.08 -19.13
C ASP A 125 22.04 -0.61 -18.62
N SER A 126 22.70 0.11 -17.73
CA SER A 126 23.96 -0.27 -17.11
C SER A 126 23.83 -0.85 -15.71
N ALA A 127 22.58 -0.98 -15.22
CA ALA A 127 22.32 -1.38 -13.85
C ALA A 127 22.70 -2.84 -13.58
N LYS A 128 23.28 -3.07 -12.39
CA LYS A 128 23.49 -4.42 -11.89
C LYS A 128 22.22 -4.92 -11.22
N TRP A 129 21.67 -6.00 -11.76
CA TRP A 129 20.48 -6.65 -11.23
C TRP A 129 20.85 -7.77 -10.25
N GLU A 130 20.16 -7.81 -9.12
CA GLU A 130 20.32 -8.82 -8.08
C GLU A 130 19.07 -9.67 -7.98
N GLU A 131 19.22 -10.98 -7.86
CA GLU A 131 18.10 -11.90 -7.74
C GLU A 131 17.41 -11.75 -6.39
N ILE A 132 16.10 -11.48 -6.41
CA ILE A 132 15.22 -11.40 -5.24
C ILE A 132 14.45 -12.70 -5.07
N ILE A 133 13.79 -13.15 -6.14
CA ILE A 133 13.07 -14.44 -6.24
C ILE A 133 13.71 -15.22 -7.37
N PRO A 134 14.28 -16.39 -7.11
CA PRO A 134 14.88 -17.22 -8.14
C PRO A 134 13.83 -17.74 -9.11
N LYS A 135 14.29 -18.31 -10.23
CA LYS A 135 13.38 -18.92 -11.18
C LYS A 135 12.53 -20.00 -10.52
N THR A 136 11.22 -19.77 -10.51
CA THR A 136 10.22 -20.61 -9.82
C THR A 136 9.06 -20.89 -10.74
N GLU A 137 8.54 -22.12 -10.71
CA GLU A 137 7.43 -22.57 -11.56
C GLU A 137 6.10 -21.92 -11.16
N CYS A 138 5.28 -21.64 -12.15
CA CYS A 138 3.93 -21.15 -12.02
C CYS A 138 2.97 -22.05 -12.81
N GLY A 139 1.82 -22.37 -12.21
CA GLY A 139 0.74 -23.10 -12.85
C GLY A 139 -0.31 -22.18 -13.49
N PRO A 140 -1.22 -22.76 -14.29
CA PRO A 140 -2.26 -22.01 -14.98
C PRO A 140 -3.37 -21.57 -14.03
N SER A 141 -3.94 -20.40 -14.27
CA SER A 141 -5.19 -19.90 -13.66
C SER A 141 -5.25 -20.01 -12.13
N GLN A 142 -4.16 -19.63 -11.45
CA GLN A 142 -4.05 -19.66 -9.99
C GLN A 142 -3.15 -18.54 -9.46
N ARG A 143 -3.23 -18.30 -8.15
CA ARG A 143 -2.35 -17.37 -7.43
C ARG A 143 -1.20 -18.15 -6.80
N HIS A 144 0.02 -17.60 -6.94
CA HIS A 144 1.26 -18.15 -6.39
C HIS A 144 1.81 -17.17 -5.37
N PHE A 145 2.26 -17.69 -4.23
CA PHE A 145 2.74 -16.91 -3.11
C PHE A 145 4.14 -17.38 -2.72
N PHE A 146 5.14 -16.52 -2.94
CA PHE A 146 6.53 -16.80 -2.67
C PHE A 146 7.05 -15.85 -1.60
N ALA A 147 7.66 -16.39 -0.56
CA ALA A 147 8.23 -15.62 0.54
C ALA A 147 9.71 -15.96 0.74
N ARG A 148 10.49 -14.94 1.09
CA ARG A 148 11.87 -15.06 1.57
C ARG A 148 11.83 -15.26 3.07
N ASP A 149 12.87 -15.89 3.63
CA ASP A 149 13.01 -16.07 5.08
C ASP A 149 13.28 -14.73 5.80
N ALA A 150 13.84 -13.74 5.09
CA ALA A 150 14.13 -12.41 5.60
C ALA A 150 14.03 -11.36 4.48
N LEU A 151 13.84 -10.11 4.89
CA LEU A 151 13.97 -8.95 4.00
C LEU A 151 15.32 -8.97 3.28
N THR A 152 15.37 -8.44 2.04
CA THR A 152 16.64 -8.23 1.35
C THR A 152 17.55 -7.29 2.16
N GLU A 153 18.85 -7.49 2.10
CA GLU A 153 19.80 -6.63 2.81
C GLU A 153 19.85 -5.22 2.21
N ALA A 154 19.87 -5.15 0.87
CA ALA A 154 19.84 -3.89 0.14
C ALA A 154 18.40 -3.48 -0.22
N PRO A 155 18.08 -2.18 -0.21
CA PRO A 155 16.85 -1.66 -0.78
C PRO A 155 16.98 -1.54 -2.31
N TYR A 156 15.84 -1.58 -3.01
CA TYR A 156 15.75 -1.41 -4.46
C TYR A 156 14.84 -0.23 -4.81
N THR A 157 15.10 0.39 -5.96
CA THR A 157 14.25 1.43 -6.57
C THR A 157 13.45 0.90 -7.74
N HIS A 158 13.97 -0.14 -8.40
CA HIS A 158 13.36 -0.81 -9.54
C HIS A 158 13.43 -2.32 -9.39
N VAL A 159 12.46 -2.99 -9.97
CA VAL A 159 12.42 -4.45 -10.06
C VAL A 159 12.15 -4.89 -11.49
N ARG A 160 12.67 -6.06 -11.86
CA ARG A 160 12.45 -6.70 -13.14
C ARG A 160 11.80 -8.06 -12.91
N LEU A 161 10.55 -8.19 -13.36
CA LEU A 161 9.88 -9.48 -13.46
C LEU A 161 10.26 -10.12 -14.78
N LYS A 162 10.72 -11.37 -14.75
CA LYS A 162 10.94 -12.20 -15.93
C LYS A 162 9.94 -13.34 -15.97
N GLN A 163 9.48 -13.69 -17.15
CA GLN A 163 8.68 -14.89 -17.41
C GLN A 163 9.38 -15.79 -18.44
N TYR A 164 9.29 -17.11 -18.26
CA TYR A 164 10.09 -18.08 -18.99
C TYR A 164 9.22 -19.09 -19.74
N PRO A 165 9.35 -19.23 -21.09
CA PRO A 165 10.06 -18.27 -21.97
C PRO A 165 9.21 -17.04 -22.27
N ASP A 166 7.89 -17.19 -22.29
CA ASP A 166 6.86 -16.22 -22.63
C ASP A 166 5.55 -16.61 -21.94
N GLY A 167 4.51 -15.79 -22.06
CA GLY A 167 3.19 -16.16 -21.53
C GLY A 167 2.37 -14.98 -21.06
N GLY A 168 1.45 -15.29 -20.13
CA GLY A 168 0.55 -14.34 -19.51
C GLY A 168 0.57 -14.40 -17.99
N ILE A 169 0.53 -13.22 -17.37
CA ILE A 169 0.42 -12.98 -15.92
C ILE A 169 -0.65 -11.93 -15.71
N ALA A 170 -1.66 -12.22 -14.88
CA ALA A 170 -2.75 -11.30 -14.62
C ALA A 170 -2.35 -10.17 -13.65
N ARG A 171 -1.70 -10.52 -12.53
CA ARG A 171 -1.23 -9.54 -11.55
C ARG A 171 0.13 -9.94 -10.99
N PHE A 172 0.90 -8.90 -10.66
CA PHE A 172 2.13 -9.00 -9.91
C PHE A 172 2.07 -8.05 -8.72
N ARG A 173 2.31 -8.58 -7.52
CA ARG A 173 2.44 -7.82 -6.28
C ARG A 173 3.79 -8.11 -5.67
N LEU A 174 4.43 -7.08 -5.12
CA LEU A 174 5.75 -7.20 -4.50
C LEU A 174 5.72 -6.55 -3.12
N TYR A 175 5.87 -7.37 -2.11
CA TYR A 175 5.74 -6.94 -0.72
C TYR A 175 7.10 -6.65 -0.10
N GLY A 176 7.19 -5.52 0.59
CA GLY A 176 8.41 -5.09 1.21
C GLY A 176 8.21 -3.98 2.23
N LYS A 177 9.31 -3.55 2.81
CA LYS A 177 9.35 -2.42 3.73
C LYS A 177 9.91 -1.20 2.98
N PRO A 178 9.12 -0.13 2.81
CA PRO A 178 9.62 1.12 2.28
C PRO A 178 10.78 1.65 3.12
N THR A 179 11.82 2.12 2.45
CA THR A 179 12.92 2.85 3.08
C THR A 179 12.59 4.32 3.01
N ALA A 180 12.17 4.89 4.12
CA ALA A 180 11.81 6.29 4.19
C ALA A 180 13.04 7.19 4.02
N VAL A 181 12.88 8.25 3.25
CA VAL A 181 13.87 9.33 3.14
C VAL A 181 13.33 10.51 3.92
N PHE A 182 13.90 10.72 5.10
CA PHE A 182 13.47 11.80 5.98
C PHE A 182 14.33 13.06 5.78
N PRO A 183 13.74 14.26 5.92
CA PRO A 183 14.51 15.50 6.03
C PRO A 183 15.52 15.44 7.18
N ALA A 184 16.68 16.03 7.01
CA ALA A 184 17.70 16.07 8.08
C ALA A 184 17.24 16.91 9.28
N ASP A 185 16.48 17.98 9.03
CA ASP A 185 15.92 18.83 10.08
C ASP A 185 14.74 18.12 10.77
N LEU A 186 14.88 17.80 12.04
CA LEU A 186 13.87 17.15 12.87
C LEU A 186 12.63 18.03 13.10
N ASN A 187 12.70 19.33 12.89
CA ASN A 187 11.54 20.23 13.00
C ASN A 187 10.68 20.25 11.74
N THR A 188 11.12 19.62 10.66
CA THR A 188 10.30 19.52 9.45
C THR A 188 9.08 18.66 9.72
N GLU A 189 7.90 19.24 9.50
CA GLU A 189 6.63 18.49 9.55
C GLU A 189 6.56 17.51 8.38
N ILE A 190 6.29 16.24 8.68
CA ILE A 190 6.09 15.17 7.69
C ILE A 190 4.83 14.38 8.04
N ASP A 191 4.23 13.71 7.05
CA ASP A 191 3.15 12.76 7.30
C ASP A 191 3.75 11.43 7.81
N LEU A 192 3.72 11.22 9.11
CA LEU A 192 4.24 10.03 9.79
C LEU A 192 3.41 8.77 9.49
N ALA A 193 2.14 8.93 9.10
CA ALA A 193 1.27 7.80 8.74
C ALA A 193 1.43 7.39 7.27
N HIS A 194 2.02 8.24 6.43
CA HIS A 194 2.14 7.97 5.00
C HIS A 194 3.01 6.73 4.73
N VAL A 195 2.61 5.91 3.76
CA VAL A 195 3.34 4.70 3.39
C VAL A 195 4.79 4.98 2.98
N SER A 196 5.07 6.10 2.29
CA SER A 196 6.44 6.50 1.92
C SER A 196 7.29 6.89 3.12
N SER A 197 6.69 7.25 4.25
CA SER A 197 7.37 7.44 5.53
C SER A 197 7.58 6.12 6.29
N GLY A 198 7.03 5.02 5.79
CA GLY A 198 7.04 3.72 6.46
C GLY A 198 5.82 3.45 7.34
N GLY A 199 4.77 4.30 7.26
CA GLY A 199 3.50 4.07 7.93
C GLY A 199 2.80 2.81 7.40
N ILE A 200 2.21 2.02 8.29
CA ILE A 200 1.51 0.79 7.95
C ILE A 200 0.32 0.56 8.91
N ALA A 201 -0.82 0.11 8.36
CA ALA A 201 -1.95 -0.34 9.16
C ALA A 201 -1.64 -1.71 9.76
N VAL A 202 -1.61 -1.83 11.09
CA VAL A 202 -1.19 -3.06 11.79
C VAL A 202 -2.37 -3.83 12.36
N ALA A 203 -3.50 -3.17 12.65
CA ALA A 203 -4.71 -3.81 13.14
C ALA A 203 -5.95 -2.99 12.75
N PHE A 204 -7.09 -3.65 12.62
CA PHE A 204 -8.37 -3.00 12.28
C PHE A 204 -9.54 -3.88 12.71
N SER A 205 -10.73 -3.26 12.88
CA SER A 205 -11.96 -3.97 13.20
C SER A 205 -12.59 -4.63 11.98
N ASP A 206 -12.70 -3.92 10.87
CA ASP A 206 -13.31 -4.37 9.62
C ASP A 206 -12.72 -3.64 8.40
N GLN A 207 -12.76 -4.29 7.23
CA GLN A 207 -12.40 -3.72 5.92
C GLN A 207 -13.27 -4.32 4.80
N HIS A 208 -14.56 -4.47 5.03
CA HIS A 208 -15.46 -5.24 4.17
C HIS A 208 -15.53 -4.73 2.73
N PHE A 209 -15.62 -3.40 2.53
CA PHE A 209 -15.74 -2.80 1.19
C PHE A 209 -14.44 -2.17 0.69
N GLY A 210 -13.55 -1.75 1.59
CA GLY A 210 -12.30 -1.10 1.23
C GLY A 210 -11.20 -1.36 2.25
N ALA A 211 -9.99 -1.72 1.76
CA ALA A 211 -8.85 -2.07 2.59
C ALA A 211 -8.31 -0.88 3.38
N VAL A 212 -7.83 -1.14 4.60
CA VAL A 212 -7.24 -0.12 5.50
C VAL A 212 -5.98 0.53 4.92
N ASP A 213 -5.19 -0.19 4.12
CA ASP A 213 -3.97 0.34 3.50
C ASP A 213 -4.24 1.52 2.57
N ASN A 214 -5.45 1.61 2.03
CA ASN A 214 -5.87 2.76 1.22
C ASN A 214 -5.83 4.08 2.00
N LEU A 215 -5.91 4.05 3.32
CA LEU A 215 -5.81 5.26 4.17
C LEU A 215 -4.47 5.97 4.03
N LEU A 216 -3.38 5.23 3.75
CA LEU A 216 -2.00 5.68 3.89
C LEU A 216 -1.31 6.02 2.55
N ILE A 217 -1.95 5.71 1.41
CA ILE A 217 -1.40 5.93 0.07
C ILE A 217 -1.50 7.40 -0.37
N PRO A 218 -0.70 7.86 -1.36
CA PRO A 218 -0.68 9.25 -1.80
C PRO A 218 -1.99 9.73 -2.44
N GLY A 219 -2.16 11.05 -2.48
CA GLY A 219 -3.27 11.72 -3.15
C GLY A 219 -4.63 11.44 -2.53
N ARG A 220 -5.69 11.92 -3.18
CA ARG A 220 -7.09 11.71 -2.77
C ARG A 220 -7.78 10.54 -3.48
N GLY A 221 -7.08 9.88 -4.43
CA GLY A 221 -7.64 8.77 -5.20
C GLY A 221 -8.75 9.19 -6.19
N LYS A 222 -9.43 8.20 -6.79
CA LYS A 222 -10.40 8.43 -7.87
C LYS A 222 -11.85 8.29 -7.42
N ASP A 223 -12.15 7.25 -6.65
CA ASP A 223 -13.51 6.87 -6.24
C ASP A 223 -13.52 6.23 -4.85
N MET A 224 -14.65 5.75 -4.37
CA MET A 224 -14.75 5.10 -3.05
C MET A 224 -13.88 3.84 -2.93
N GLY A 225 -13.67 3.11 -4.01
CA GLY A 225 -12.94 1.83 -4.01
C GLY A 225 -11.46 1.93 -3.64
N ASP A 226 -10.88 3.13 -3.57
CA ASP A 226 -9.53 3.35 -3.06
C ASP A 226 -9.50 4.09 -1.70
N GLY A 227 -10.57 3.94 -0.91
CA GLY A 227 -10.65 4.30 0.51
C GLY A 227 -10.80 3.07 1.40
N TRP A 228 -10.78 3.27 2.70
CA TRP A 228 -11.19 2.29 3.70
C TRP A 228 -12.69 2.41 3.93
N GLU A 229 -13.42 1.30 3.88
CA GLU A 229 -14.86 1.28 4.12
C GLU A 229 -15.27 0.01 4.84
N THR A 230 -15.98 0.18 5.96
CA THR A 230 -16.46 -0.88 6.82
C THR A 230 -17.89 -1.27 6.50
N LYS A 231 -18.28 -2.44 6.97
CA LYS A 231 -19.66 -2.94 6.89
C LYS A 231 -20.58 -2.10 7.81
N ARG A 232 -21.76 -1.75 7.32
CA ARG A 232 -22.76 -1.08 8.16
C ARG A 232 -23.23 -1.97 9.30
N SER A 233 -23.20 -1.44 10.51
CA SER A 233 -23.70 -2.10 11.71
C SER A 233 -25.06 -1.53 12.16
N ARG A 234 -25.90 -2.39 12.77
CA ARG A 234 -27.12 -2.01 13.46
C ARG A 234 -26.99 -2.12 14.97
N GLU A 235 -25.80 -2.49 15.46
CA GLU A 235 -25.56 -2.69 16.88
C GLU A 235 -25.43 -1.32 17.57
N PRO A 236 -26.21 -1.09 18.65
CA PRO A 236 -26.08 0.14 19.43
C PRO A 236 -24.65 0.26 20.01
N GLY A 237 -24.03 1.43 19.83
CA GLY A 237 -22.69 1.70 20.35
C GLY A 237 -21.55 1.13 19.51
N HIS A 238 -21.85 0.54 18.36
CA HIS A 238 -20.83 0.04 17.43
C HIS A 238 -19.86 1.14 17.01
N VAL A 239 -18.60 0.78 16.90
CA VAL A 239 -17.54 1.60 16.32
C VAL A 239 -16.59 0.72 15.52
N ASP A 240 -16.02 1.28 14.46
CA ASP A 240 -14.92 0.67 13.74
C ASP A 240 -13.63 1.46 13.96
N TRP A 241 -12.52 0.78 13.84
CA TRP A 241 -11.21 1.38 14.12
C TRP A 241 -10.10 0.76 13.28
N VAL A 242 -9.04 1.54 13.11
CA VAL A 242 -7.77 1.11 12.51
C VAL A 242 -6.61 1.64 13.35
N ILE A 243 -5.59 0.81 13.55
CA ILE A 243 -4.33 1.19 14.19
C ILE A 243 -3.26 1.29 13.12
N VAL A 244 -2.61 2.43 13.06
CA VAL A 244 -1.51 2.73 12.14
C VAL A 244 -0.23 2.86 12.96
N LYS A 245 0.76 2.01 12.66
CA LYS A 245 2.13 2.22 13.11
C LYS A 245 2.73 3.34 12.29
N LEU A 246 3.24 4.36 12.96
CA LEU A 246 3.89 5.50 12.33
C LEU A 246 5.25 5.09 11.75
N GLY A 247 5.67 5.72 10.68
CA GLY A 247 6.94 5.42 10.01
C GLY A 247 8.18 5.76 10.82
N ALA A 248 8.04 6.68 11.77
CA ALA A 248 9.01 6.98 12.81
C ALA A 248 8.30 7.43 14.08
N PRO A 249 8.90 7.22 15.27
CA PRO A 249 8.42 7.85 16.50
C PRO A 249 8.44 9.38 16.36
N GLY A 250 7.36 10.04 16.74
CA GLY A 250 7.27 11.48 16.56
C GLY A 250 6.16 12.15 17.36
N TYR A 251 6.14 13.46 17.27
CA TYR A 251 5.13 14.32 17.85
C TYR A 251 3.99 14.51 16.87
N VAL A 252 2.76 14.61 17.35
CA VAL A 252 1.60 14.85 16.49
C VAL A 252 1.25 16.34 16.50
N ASP A 253 1.44 17.01 15.39
CA ASP A 253 1.16 18.44 15.24
C ASP A 253 -0.17 18.70 14.50
N ARG A 254 -0.58 17.77 13.61
CA ARG A 254 -1.77 17.91 12.79
C ARG A 254 -2.30 16.54 12.35
N VAL A 255 -3.64 16.40 12.30
CA VAL A 255 -4.30 15.20 11.80
C VAL A 255 -5.25 15.56 10.68
N ILE A 256 -5.32 14.74 9.62
CA ILE A 256 -6.31 14.86 8.55
C ILE A 256 -7.12 13.56 8.45
N VAL A 257 -8.45 13.72 8.40
CA VAL A 257 -9.39 12.68 8.02
C VAL A 257 -10.14 13.15 6.78
N ASP A 258 -9.86 12.53 5.64
CA ASP A 258 -10.50 12.86 4.35
C ASP A 258 -11.63 11.87 4.06
N THR A 259 -12.82 12.39 3.78
CA THR A 259 -14.00 11.61 3.39
C THR A 259 -14.32 11.72 1.89
N ALA A 260 -13.33 12.07 1.06
CA ALA A 260 -13.50 12.21 -0.38
C ALA A 260 -14.24 11.02 -0.99
N ASN A 261 -15.21 11.31 -1.85
CA ASN A 261 -16.11 10.37 -2.54
C ASN A 261 -17.14 9.65 -1.65
N PHE A 262 -17.03 9.70 -0.33
CA PHE A 262 -18.03 9.16 0.59
C PHE A 262 -19.13 10.20 0.82
N MET A 263 -20.22 10.11 0.04
CA MET A 263 -21.31 11.10 0.04
C MET A 263 -22.41 10.78 1.06
N GLY A 264 -22.73 9.50 1.26
CA GLY A 264 -23.79 9.06 2.18
C GLY A 264 -23.34 7.98 3.17
N ASN A 265 -22.12 7.50 3.03
CA ASN A 265 -21.52 6.41 3.79
C ASN A 265 -20.24 6.83 4.53
N TYR A 266 -20.07 8.14 4.77
CA TYR A 266 -19.02 8.65 5.65
C TYR A 266 -19.41 8.45 7.12
N PRO A 267 -18.45 8.36 8.07
CA PRO A 267 -18.75 8.23 9.50
C PRO A 267 -19.43 9.50 10.04
N GLN A 268 -20.35 9.35 10.99
CA GLN A 268 -20.99 10.51 11.63
C GLN A 268 -20.03 11.35 12.46
N SER A 269 -19.09 10.68 13.12
CA SER A 269 -18.03 11.30 13.91
C SER A 269 -16.82 10.40 14.00
N ILE A 270 -15.70 10.98 14.41
CA ILE A 270 -14.44 10.25 14.64
C ILE A 270 -13.84 10.61 16.01
N THR A 271 -12.92 9.76 16.48
CA THR A 271 -11.91 10.10 17.48
C THR A 271 -10.54 9.65 16.98
N VAL A 272 -9.49 10.32 17.44
CA VAL A 272 -8.12 9.87 17.19
C VAL A 272 -7.38 9.73 18.51
N HIS A 273 -6.73 8.60 18.70
CA HIS A 273 -5.85 8.33 19.84
C HIS A 273 -4.43 8.04 19.33
N ALA A 274 -3.46 8.24 20.18
CA ALA A 274 -2.08 7.87 19.91
C ALA A 274 -1.46 7.18 21.13
N ILE A 275 -0.46 6.33 20.89
CA ILE A 275 0.27 5.59 21.92
C ILE A 275 1.75 5.55 21.60
N ASN A 276 2.57 5.56 22.64
CA ASN A 276 3.97 5.17 22.55
C ASN A 276 4.10 3.74 23.09
N SER A 277 4.20 2.79 22.18
CA SER A 277 4.30 1.36 22.51
C SER A 277 5.51 0.72 21.85
N PRO A 278 6.24 -0.17 22.53
CA PRO A 278 7.27 -1.01 21.92
C PRO A 278 6.68 -2.13 21.04
N ASP A 279 5.40 -2.47 21.24
CA ASP A 279 4.73 -3.53 20.51
C ASP A 279 4.51 -3.14 19.05
N ALA A 280 4.58 -4.10 18.16
CA ALA A 280 4.36 -3.86 16.74
C ALA A 280 2.88 -3.57 16.42
N ASP A 281 1.97 -4.16 17.19
CA ASP A 281 0.52 -4.12 17.07
C ASP A 281 -0.14 -3.99 18.46
N PRO A 282 -0.08 -2.81 19.11
CA PRO A 282 -0.66 -2.62 20.43
C PRO A 282 -2.18 -2.90 20.41
N ALA A 283 -2.69 -3.50 21.49
CA ALA A 283 -4.11 -3.82 21.61
C ALA A 283 -4.98 -2.58 21.44
N HIS A 284 -6.12 -2.70 20.76
CA HIS A 284 -7.00 -1.54 20.47
C HIS A 284 -7.61 -0.94 21.74
N ASP A 285 -7.72 -1.70 22.81
CA ASP A 285 -8.27 -1.34 24.12
C ASP A 285 -7.18 -1.13 25.19
N ASP A 286 -5.91 -1.03 24.82
CA ASP A 286 -4.81 -0.72 25.74
C ASP A 286 -5.15 0.59 26.50
N PRO A 287 -5.07 0.59 27.84
CA PRO A 287 -5.42 1.77 28.66
C PRO A 287 -4.46 2.96 28.49
N ASN A 288 -3.32 2.75 27.83
CA ASN A 288 -2.33 3.80 27.58
C ASN A 288 -2.61 4.63 26.31
N TRP A 289 -3.65 4.30 25.52
CA TRP A 289 -4.06 5.14 24.42
C TRP A 289 -4.46 6.53 24.92
N LYS A 290 -3.80 7.57 24.41
CA LYS A 290 -4.08 8.98 24.72
C LYS A 290 -4.96 9.60 23.65
N LEU A 291 -5.97 10.34 24.09
CA LEU A 291 -6.85 11.07 23.18
C LEU A 291 -6.08 12.21 22.50
N VAL A 292 -6.08 12.24 21.16
CA VAL A 292 -5.46 13.27 20.33
C VAL A 292 -6.51 14.18 19.71
N VAL A 293 -7.57 13.60 19.17
CA VAL A 293 -8.75 14.33 18.67
C VAL A 293 -9.98 13.76 19.36
N ASP A 294 -10.67 14.61 20.10
CA ASP A 294 -11.94 14.25 20.75
C ASP A 294 -13.04 14.01 19.71
N ARG A 295 -14.14 13.43 20.17
CA ARG A 295 -15.25 13.09 19.29
C ARG A 295 -15.74 14.30 18.51
N THR A 296 -15.50 14.29 17.21
CA THR A 296 -15.81 15.38 16.30
C THR A 296 -16.63 14.86 15.13
N LYS A 297 -17.65 15.62 14.72
CA LYS A 297 -18.48 15.32 13.56
C LYS A 297 -17.66 15.43 12.28
N THR A 298 -17.98 14.57 11.32
CA THR A 298 -17.47 14.65 9.95
C THR A 298 -18.59 14.98 8.97
N GLY A 299 -18.26 15.23 7.72
CA GLY A 299 -19.18 15.52 6.64
C GLY A 299 -18.81 14.76 5.36
N PRO A 300 -19.71 14.80 4.34
CA PRO A 300 -19.47 14.11 3.07
C PRO A 300 -18.41 14.83 2.25
N HIS A 301 -17.54 14.06 1.59
CA HIS A 301 -16.59 14.54 0.57
C HIS A 301 -15.73 15.73 1.02
N LYS A 302 -15.23 15.71 2.27
CA LYS A 302 -14.48 16.81 2.88
C LYS A 302 -13.13 16.37 3.42
N ILE A 303 -12.18 17.30 3.44
CA ILE A 303 -10.94 17.22 4.20
C ILE A 303 -11.17 17.88 5.56
N HIS A 304 -11.26 17.05 6.61
CA HIS A 304 -11.31 17.48 8.00
C HIS A 304 -9.91 17.55 8.57
N GLU A 305 -9.48 18.74 8.95
CA GLU A 305 -8.18 18.97 9.55
C GLU A 305 -8.31 19.34 11.02
N TYR A 306 -7.50 18.73 11.85
CA TYR A 306 -7.39 18.96 13.28
C TYR A 306 -5.98 19.41 13.60
N ILE A 307 -5.86 20.60 14.18
CA ILE A 307 -4.56 21.24 14.50
C ILE A 307 -4.48 21.61 15.96
N ARG A 308 -3.28 21.91 16.40
CA ARG A 308 -2.99 22.43 17.75
C ARG A 308 -3.70 23.77 17.97
N ALA A 309 -4.07 24.03 19.21
CA ALA A 309 -4.74 25.30 19.57
C ALA A 309 -3.89 26.54 19.30
N ASP A 310 -2.57 26.39 19.40
CA ASP A 310 -1.57 27.45 19.16
C ASP A 310 -1.10 27.57 17.70
N ALA A 311 -1.56 26.71 16.80
CA ALA A 311 -1.23 26.80 15.39
C ALA A 311 -1.77 28.10 14.76
N ALA A 312 -0.97 28.72 13.90
CA ALA A 312 -1.30 30.02 13.27
C ALA A 312 -2.51 29.88 12.32
N SER A 313 -2.50 28.87 11.46
CA SER A 313 -3.56 28.60 10.46
C SER A 313 -3.56 27.13 10.09
N GLY A 314 -4.68 26.66 9.50
CA GLY A 314 -4.78 25.36 8.88
C GLY A 314 -4.18 25.32 7.46
N SER A 315 -4.22 24.14 6.86
CA SER A 315 -3.83 23.92 5.45
C SER A 315 -4.81 24.61 4.51
N PRO A 316 -4.34 25.21 3.42
CA PRO A 316 -5.21 25.79 2.39
C PRO A 316 -6.11 24.77 1.69
N ASP A 317 -5.73 23.48 1.73
CA ASP A 317 -6.48 22.40 1.10
C ASP A 317 -7.57 21.80 2.00
N ALA A 318 -7.65 22.22 3.28
CA ALA A 318 -8.66 21.72 4.21
C ALA A 318 -10.02 22.38 3.95
N ASP A 319 -11.10 21.57 3.87
CA ASP A 319 -12.47 22.08 3.81
C ASP A 319 -12.94 22.59 5.18
N GLU A 320 -12.46 21.97 6.24
CA GLU A 320 -12.76 22.34 7.64
C GLU A 320 -11.51 22.17 8.50
N THR A 321 -11.10 23.23 9.17
CA THR A 321 -10.00 23.21 10.15
C THR A 321 -10.51 23.48 11.55
N GLN A 322 -10.18 22.61 12.50
CA GLN A 322 -10.56 22.72 13.91
C GLN A 322 -9.32 22.73 14.81
N LYS A 323 -9.24 23.71 15.71
CA LYS A 323 -8.15 23.85 16.69
C LYS A 323 -8.45 23.03 17.96
N VAL A 324 -8.49 21.72 17.81
CA VAL A 324 -8.97 20.79 18.84
C VAL A 324 -7.99 19.67 19.18
N LEU A 325 -6.75 19.74 18.73
CA LEU A 325 -5.76 18.73 19.05
C LEU A 325 -5.45 18.78 20.55
N THR A 326 -5.83 17.72 21.27
CA THR A 326 -5.82 17.66 22.73
C THR A 326 -4.58 16.99 23.33
N SER A 327 -3.79 16.30 22.50
CA SER A 327 -2.62 15.57 23.03
C SER A 327 -1.59 16.52 23.62
N ALA A 328 -0.92 16.04 24.63
CA ALA A 328 0.26 16.69 25.16
C ALA A 328 1.27 16.87 24.01
N ASN A 329 1.52 18.11 23.68
CA ASN A 329 2.23 18.57 22.50
C ASN A 329 3.70 18.15 22.47
N ASP A 330 4.20 17.57 23.55
CA ASP A 330 5.59 17.18 23.72
C ASP A 330 5.75 15.67 23.98
N GLU A 331 4.69 14.88 23.69
CA GLU A 331 4.77 13.43 23.80
C GLU A 331 5.10 12.78 22.46
N VAL A 332 5.94 11.76 22.54
CA VAL A 332 6.35 10.95 21.38
C VAL A 332 5.38 9.79 21.23
N PHE A 333 4.89 9.57 20.04
CA PHE A 333 4.00 8.46 19.69
C PHE A 333 4.62 7.57 18.62
N THR A 334 4.31 6.29 18.69
CA THR A 334 4.71 5.27 17.72
C THR A 334 3.54 4.77 16.88
N HIS A 335 2.30 4.92 17.40
CA HIS A 335 1.08 4.48 16.73
C HIS A 335 -0.04 5.51 16.89
N ALA A 336 -0.90 5.56 15.88
CA ALA A 336 -2.14 6.33 15.90
C ALA A 336 -3.33 5.40 15.62
N LYS A 337 -4.45 5.62 16.34
CA LYS A 337 -5.70 4.89 16.16
C LYS A 337 -6.80 5.85 15.73
N LEU A 338 -7.34 5.64 14.53
CA LEU A 338 -8.56 6.29 14.07
C LEU A 338 -9.74 5.39 14.43
N THR A 339 -10.72 5.95 15.15
CA THR A 339 -12.02 5.31 15.41
C THR A 339 -13.09 6.06 14.65
N ILE A 340 -13.90 5.37 13.88
CA ILE A 340 -15.05 5.90 13.16
C ILE A 340 -16.34 5.45 13.87
N ILE A 341 -17.33 6.33 13.90
CA ILE A 341 -18.56 6.18 14.71
C ILE A 341 -19.78 6.46 13.84
N PRO A 342 -20.71 5.52 13.67
CA PRO A 342 -20.58 4.11 14.07
C PRO A 342 -19.71 3.28 13.11
N ASP A 343 -19.80 3.51 11.81
CA ASP A 343 -19.19 2.83 10.69
C ASP A 343 -19.07 3.81 9.50
N GLY A 344 -18.55 3.36 8.38
CA GLY A 344 -18.52 4.13 7.13
C GLY A 344 -17.20 4.08 6.40
N GLY A 345 -16.99 5.08 5.55
CA GLY A 345 -15.83 5.18 4.70
C GLY A 345 -14.97 6.42 4.97
N VAL A 346 -13.66 6.21 4.98
CA VAL A 346 -12.63 7.24 5.06
C VAL A 346 -11.65 7.06 3.91
N LYS A 347 -11.38 8.14 3.20
CA LYS A 347 -10.52 8.13 2.02
C LYS A 347 -9.05 8.07 2.39
N ARG A 348 -8.64 8.98 3.28
CA ARG A 348 -7.25 9.08 3.77
C ARG A 348 -7.23 9.44 5.24
N PHE A 349 -6.23 8.92 5.91
CA PHE A 349 -5.87 9.29 7.28
C PHE A 349 -4.41 9.73 7.28
N ARG A 350 -4.15 10.96 7.74
CA ARG A 350 -2.81 11.55 7.80
C ARG A 350 -2.50 11.97 9.22
N VAL A 351 -1.27 11.74 9.63
CA VAL A 351 -0.75 12.16 10.93
C VAL A 351 0.54 12.94 10.70
N PHE A 352 0.40 14.24 10.59
CA PHE A 352 1.54 15.12 10.40
C PHE A 352 2.20 15.46 11.72
N GLY A 353 3.52 15.47 11.69
CA GLY A 353 4.29 15.79 12.88
C GLY A 353 5.78 15.77 12.64
N ARG A 354 6.53 15.94 13.72
CA ARG A 354 7.99 15.99 13.73
C ARG A 354 8.57 14.71 14.31
N ARG A 355 9.65 14.23 13.72
CA ARG A 355 10.32 13.02 14.25
C ARG A 355 10.98 13.32 15.60
N ALA A 356 10.94 12.35 16.51
CA ALA A 356 11.58 12.46 17.83
C ALA A 356 13.10 12.29 17.78
N SER A 357 13.63 11.62 16.74
CA SER A 357 15.06 11.37 16.54
C SER A 357 15.43 11.24 15.06
N ALA A 358 16.71 11.35 14.75
CA ALA A 358 17.26 11.20 13.41
C ALA A 358 17.19 9.74 12.90
#